data_cbdd243040d0a087ee55c5e0b20ab0ee
#
_entry.id   cbdd243040d0a087ee55c5e0b20ab0ee
#
_cell.length_a   1.000
_cell.length_b   1.000
_cell.length_c   1.000
_cell.angle_alpha   90.00
_cell.angle_beta   90.00
_cell.angle_gamma   90.00
#
_symmetry.space_group_name_H-M   'P 1'
#
loop_
_entity.id
_entity.type
_entity.pdbx_description
1 polymer ?
#
loop_
_entity_poly.entity_id
_entity_poly.type
_entity_poly.pdbx_seq_one_letter_code
_entity_poly.pdbx_strand_id
1 'polypeptide(L)'
;MKSLILIKKIFFSFAVILYTTSSLSADLTSIYSLAERNDPNYQQVISKHRAALESRPQARSQLLPSLDITANTKRNNQDITSSSTFGSDGEIDFNSHGYSLNLSQPLFHRDRFIALSQADSEIKESEAKLAKAQQDLIISVSETYFNVLRSVDNLEFAKIEVESLSRQ
;
A
#
# COMPACT_ATOMS: atom_id res chain seq x y z
N MET A 1 -64.87 22.94 17.15
CA MET A 1 -63.80 22.65 18.14
C MET A 1 -63.42 21.15 18.23
N LYS A 2 -64.35 20.20 18.07
CA LYS A 2 -64.04 18.76 18.14
C LYS A 2 -63.16 18.22 16.99
N SER A 3 -63.32 18.77 15.77
CA SER A 3 -62.49 18.34 14.61
C SER A 3 -61.03 18.75 14.68
N LEU A 4 -60.71 19.87 15.32
CA LEU A 4 -59.33 20.35 15.46
C LEU A 4 -58.51 19.50 16.45
N ILE A 5 -59.20 18.96 17.47
CA ILE A 5 -58.59 18.06 18.47
C ILE A 5 -58.30 16.68 17.86
N LEU A 6 -59.18 16.21 16.95
CA LEU A 6 -58.98 14.95 16.25
C LEU A 6 -57.78 14.97 15.30
N ILE A 7 -57.63 16.08 14.55
CA ILE A 7 -56.50 16.29 13.63
C ILE A 7 -55.19 16.35 14.42
N LYS A 8 -55.17 17.03 15.56
CA LYS A 8 -53.97 17.11 16.41
C LYS A 8 -53.56 15.76 17.01
N LYS A 9 -54.51 14.92 17.37
CA LYS A 9 -54.25 13.53 17.86
C LYS A 9 -53.72 12.62 16.74
N ILE A 10 -54.26 12.75 15.51
CA ILE A 10 -53.80 11.98 14.34
C ILE A 10 -52.38 12.41 13.97
N PHE A 11 -52.08 13.71 14.01
CA PHE A 11 -50.75 14.22 13.70
C PHE A 11 -49.70 13.82 14.74
N PHE A 12 -50.09 13.80 16.03
CA PHE A 12 -49.24 13.35 17.11
C PHE A 12 -48.96 11.82 17.06
N SER A 13 -49.98 11.03 16.68
CA SER A 13 -49.85 9.58 16.50
C SER A 13 -48.93 9.24 15.29
N PHE A 14 -48.99 10.04 14.23
CA PHE A 14 -48.16 9.88 13.05
C PHE A 14 -46.67 10.28 13.31
N ALA A 15 -46.44 11.27 14.17
CA ALA A 15 -45.09 11.71 14.55
C ALA A 15 -44.34 10.68 15.41
N VAL A 16 -45.06 9.83 16.19
CA VAL A 16 -44.44 8.79 17.02
C VAL A 16 -44.00 7.58 16.20
N ILE A 17 -44.58 7.34 15.02
CA ILE A 17 -44.22 6.21 14.13
C ILE A 17 -42.89 6.46 13.37
N LEU A 18 -42.40 7.71 13.30
CA LEU A 18 -41.19 8.07 12.61
C LEU A 18 -39.89 7.91 13.43
N TYR A 19 -40.00 7.53 14.71
CA TYR A 19 -38.84 7.08 15.49
C TYR A 19 -38.56 5.60 15.23
N THR A 20 -38.28 5.23 13.96
CA THR A 20 -37.58 3.99 13.69
C THR A 20 -36.17 4.16 14.23
N THR A 21 -35.91 3.61 15.40
CA THR A 21 -34.55 3.43 15.91
C THR A 21 -33.81 2.65 14.85
N SER A 22 -32.89 3.33 14.17
CA SER A 22 -31.89 2.66 13.36
C SER A 22 -31.14 1.72 14.30
N SER A 23 -31.49 0.44 14.30
CA SER A 23 -30.67 -0.55 15.01
C SER A 23 -29.32 -0.47 14.35
N LEU A 24 -28.31 -0.03 15.08
CA LEU A 24 -26.89 -0.09 14.72
C LEU A 24 -26.47 -1.57 14.75
N SER A 25 -27.11 -2.38 13.93
CA SER A 25 -26.56 -3.67 13.55
C SER A 25 -25.34 -3.37 12.71
N ALA A 26 -24.17 -3.74 13.18
CA ALA A 26 -22.96 -3.66 12.37
C ALA A 26 -23.17 -4.55 11.14
N ASP A 27 -23.57 -3.92 10.03
CA ASP A 27 -23.81 -4.60 8.77
C ASP A 27 -22.48 -5.13 8.21
N LEU A 28 -22.52 -6.34 7.66
CA LEU A 28 -21.37 -6.99 7.04
C LEU A 28 -20.66 -6.05 6.06
N THR A 29 -21.41 -5.26 5.31
CA THR A 29 -20.87 -4.29 4.36
C THR A 29 -20.06 -3.18 5.04
N SER A 30 -20.51 -2.71 6.20
CA SER A 30 -19.78 -1.70 6.97
C SER A 30 -18.49 -2.25 7.55
N ILE A 31 -18.51 -3.49 8.04
CA ILE A 31 -17.31 -4.19 8.54
C ILE A 31 -16.31 -4.46 7.41
N TYR A 32 -16.79 -4.88 6.24
CA TYR A 32 -15.95 -5.06 5.07
C TYR A 32 -15.25 -3.75 4.67
N SER A 33 -15.99 -2.64 4.60
CA SER A 33 -15.42 -1.34 4.26
C SER A 33 -14.37 -0.85 5.27
N LEU A 34 -14.52 -1.23 6.55
CA LEU A 34 -13.55 -0.95 7.59
C LEU A 34 -12.30 -1.84 7.43
N ALA A 35 -12.50 -3.12 7.15
CA ALA A 35 -11.41 -4.06 6.90
C ALA A 35 -10.61 -3.68 5.66
N GLU A 36 -11.24 -3.30 4.56
CA GLU A 36 -10.58 -2.84 3.33
C GLU A 36 -9.60 -1.69 3.57
N ARG A 37 -9.91 -0.80 4.52
CA ARG A 37 -9.05 0.35 4.86
C ARG A 37 -7.95 0.00 5.85
N ASN A 38 -8.18 -0.96 6.74
CA ASN A 38 -7.34 -1.21 7.90
C ASN A 38 -6.61 -2.55 7.88
N ASP A 39 -6.96 -3.49 6.99
CA ASP A 39 -6.28 -4.77 6.91
C ASP A 39 -4.84 -4.60 6.38
N PRO A 40 -3.81 -4.95 7.19
CA PRO A 40 -2.43 -4.71 6.81
C PRO A 40 -1.98 -5.61 5.65
N ASN A 41 -2.55 -6.81 5.50
CA ASN A 41 -2.20 -7.73 4.42
C ASN A 41 -2.74 -7.21 3.09
N TYR A 42 -3.97 -6.74 3.08
CA TYR A 42 -4.57 -6.13 1.89
C TYR A 42 -3.83 -4.85 1.48
N GLN A 43 -3.51 -3.96 2.44
CA GLN A 43 -2.73 -2.74 2.19
C GLN A 43 -1.30 -3.04 1.69
N GLN A 44 -0.69 -4.12 2.14
CA GLN A 44 0.59 -4.59 1.63
C GLN A 44 0.49 -4.98 0.14
N VAL A 45 -0.57 -5.71 -0.25
CA VAL A 45 -0.76 -6.11 -1.66
C VAL A 45 -1.02 -4.89 -2.54
N ILE A 46 -1.81 -3.92 -2.09
CA ILE A 46 -2.00 -2.63 -2.79
C ILE A 46 -0.65 -1.94 -3.00
N SER A 47 0.18 -1.88 -1.97
CA SER A 47 1.49 -1.23 -2.06
C SER A 47 2.44 -1.95 -3.02
N LYS A 48 2.42 -3.30 -3.03
CA LYS A 48 3.17 -4.11 -4.00
C LYS A 48 2.68 -3.90 -5.43
N HIS A 49 1.36 -3.78 -5.63
CA HIS A 49 0.81 -3.48 -6.94
C HIS A 49 1.26 -2.09 -7.43
N ARG A 50 1.23 -1.08 -6.55
CA ARG A 50 1.75 0.27 -6.90
C ARG A 50 3.24 0.22 -7.26
N ALA A 51 4.03 -0.55 -6.53
CA ALA A 51 5.45 -0.74 -6.86
C ALA A 51 5.65 -1.45 -8.22
N ALA A 52 4.81 -2.43 -8.55
CA ALA A 52 4.86 -3.12 -9.84
C ALA A 52 4.50 -2.20 -11.01
N LEU A 53 3.62 -1.21 -10.83
CA LEU A 53 3.31 -0.22 -11.86
C LEU A 53 4.54 0.61 -12.28
N GLU A 54 5.52 0.79 -11.37
CA GLU A 54 6.75 1.50 -11.64
C GLU A 54 7.77 0.68 -12.46
N SER A 55 7.57 -0.63 -12.62
CA SER A 55 8.48 -1.48 -13.41
C SER A 55 8.52 -1.06 -14.89
N ARG A 56 7.39 -0.61 -15.44
CA ARG A 56 7.31 -0.13 -16.83
C ARG A 56 8.05 1.18 -17.07
N PRO A 57 7.87 2.27 -16.29
CA PRO A 57 8.70 3.46 -16.36
C PRO A 57 10.19 3.16 -16.20
N GLN A 58 10.55 2.26 -15.27
CA GLN A 58 11.94 1.84 -15.07
C GLN A 58 12.52 1.11 -16.29
N ALA A 59 11.80 0.16 -16.87
CA ALA A 59 12.21 -0.51 -18.10
C ALA A 59 12.35 0.48 -19.26
N ARG A 60 11.42 1.45 -19.36
CA ARG A 60 11.46 2.50 -20.38
C ARG A 60 12.66 3.43 -20.20
N SER A 61 13.04 3.76 -18.97
CA SER A 61 14.17 4.65 -18.69
C SER A 61 15.49 4.11 -19.24
N GLN A 62 15.64 2.78 -19.32
CA GLN A 62 16.81 2.13 -19.89
C GLN A 62 16.96 2.34 -21.41
N LEU A 63 15.90 2.78 -22.09
CA LEU A 63 15.91 3.13 -23.51
C LEU A 63 16.19 4.63 -23.74
N LEU A 64 16.20 5.44 -22.70
CA LEU A 64 16.44 6.88 -22.76
C LEU A 64 17.93 7.20 -22.61
N PRO A 65 18.39 8.40 -23.05
CA PRO A 65 19.73 8.85 -22.77
C PRO A 65 19.98 9.05 -21.29
N SER A 66 21.13 8.61 -20.80
CA SER A 66 21.62 8.91 -19.45
C SER A 66 22.67 10.03 -19.49
N LEU A 67 22.59 10.97 -18.57
CA LEU A 67 23.52 12.04 -18.37
C LEU A 67 24.14 11.94 -16.99
N ASP A 68 25.43 11.67 -16.93
CA ASP A 68 26.19 11.51 -15.71
C ASP A 68 27.16 12.70 -15.53
N ILE A 69 27.05 13.34 -14.38
CA ILE A 69 27.94 14.41 -13.97
C ILE A 69 28.74 13.91 -12.76
N THR A 70 30.07 13.91 -12.90
CA THR A 70 30.96 13.55 -11.79
C THR A 70 31.89 14.70 -11.49
N ALA A 71 32.10 14.98 -10.22
CA ALA A 71 33.10 15.91 -9.71
C ALA A 71 33.94 15.19 -8.67
N ASN A 72 35.24 15.26 -8.83
CA ASN A 72 36.15 14.66 -7.87
C ASN A 72 37.20 15.68 -7.42
N THR A 73 37.58 15.59 -6.16
CA THR A 73 38.73 16.32 -5.62
C THR A 73 39.61 15.29 -4.89
N LYS A 74 40.90 15.37 -5.16
CA LYS A 74 41.87 14.46 -4.55
C LYS A 74 43.07 15.27 -4.05
N ARG A 75 43.47 15.04 -2.82
CA ARG A 75 44.74 15.47 -2.28
C ARG A 75 45.77 14.39 -2.59
N ASN A 76 46.84 14.75 -3.29
CA ASN A 76 47.92 13.86 -3.60
C ASN A 76 49.14 14.32 -2.81
N ASN A 77 49.76 13.35 -2.15
CA ASN A 77 51.07 13.47 -1.54
C ASN A 77 51.97 12.48 -2.30
N GLN A 78 53.06 12.96 -2.87
CA GLN A 78 53.97 12.17 -3.64
C GLN A 78 55.39 12.37 -3.15
N ASP A 79 56.00 11.27 -2.66
CA ASP A 79 57.43 11.23 -2.32
C ASP A 79 58.21 10.93 -3.58
N ILE A 80 59.09 11.85 -3.99
CA ILE A 80 59.98 11.69 -5.11
C ILE A 80 61.34 11.26 -4.59
N THR A 81 61.69 9.99 -4.87
CA THR A 81 63.02 9.46 -4.58
C THR A 81 63.82 9.40 -5.88
N SER A 82 64.80 10.27 -6.02
CA SER A 82 65.63 10.35 -7.21
C SER A 82 66.80 9.37 -7.13
N SER A 83 66.86 8.45 -8.06
CA SER A 83 68.00 7.51 -8.16
C SER A 83 69.22 8.06 -8.92
N SER A 84 69.19 9.33 -9.32
CA SER A 84 70.29 9.99 -10.06
C SER A 84 71.09 10.93 -9.16
N THR A 85 72.39 11.05 -9.44
CA THR A 85 73.37 11.85 -8.67
C THR A 85 73.02 13.35 -8.59
N PHE A 86 72.10 13.84 -9.40
CA PHE A 86 71.66 15.25 -9.51
C PHE A 86 70.17 15.43 -9.19
N GLY A 87 69.45 14.39 -8.77
CA GLY A 87 68.07 14.48 -8.37
C GLY A 87 67.92 14.95 -6.91
N SER A 88 67.05 15.87 -6.62
CA SER A 88 66.68 16.19 -5.22
C SER A 88 65.50 15.34 -4.83
N ASP A 89 65.60 14.64 -3.72
CA ASP A 89 64.48 13.98 -3.06
C ASP A 89 63.58 15.05 -2.44
N GLY A 90 62.29 14.88 -2.58
CA GLY A 90 61.30 15.84 -2.03
C GLY A 90 59.91 15.31 -1.99
N GLU A 91 59.15 15.81 -1.03
CA GLU A 91 57.71 15.58 -0.92
C GLU A 91 56.94 16.67 -1.64
N ILE A 92 56.01 16.30 -2.50
CA ILE A 92 55.15 17.22 -3.23
C ILE A 92 53.72 16.96 -2.85
N ASP A 93 53.09 17.95 -2.23
CA ASP A 93 51.67 17.99 -1.95
C ASP A 93 50.95 18.81 -3.02
N PHE A 94 49.97 18.21 -3.68
CA PHE A 94 49.12 18.92 -4.61
C PHE A 94 47.68 18.42 -4.60
N ASN A 95 46.74 19.32 -4.85
CA ASN A 95 45.32 18.98 -5.01
C ASN A 95 45.01 18.87 -6.50
N SER A 96 44.32 17.81 -6.87
CA SER A 96 43.76 17.63 -8.20
C SER A 96 42.23 17.69 -8.15
N HIS A 97 41.63 18.39 -9.08
CA HIS A 97 40.20 18.54 -9.26
C HIS A 97 39.83 18.09 -10.66
N GLY A 98 38.78 17.28 -10.78
CA GLY A 98 38.29 16.82 -12.05
C GLY A 98 36.75 16.98 -12.13
N TYR A 99 36.29 17.36 -13.32
CA TYR A 99 34.88 17.37 -13.67
C TYR A 99 34.71 16.57 -14.94
N SER A 100 33.70 15.70 -14.98
CA SER A 100 33.32 14.99 -16.19
C SER A 100 31.82 15.03 -16.41
N LEU A 101 31.43 15.23 -17.65
CA LEU A 101 30.06 15.15 -18.12
C LEU A 101 30.01 14.05 -19.17
N ASN A 102 29.22 13.03 -18.93
CA ASN A 102 29.10 11.89 -19.83
C ASN A 102 27.66 11.70 -20.26
N LEU A 103 27.38 11.77 -21.54
CA LEU A 103 26.07 11.50 -22.14
C LEU A 103 26.15 10.17 -22.89
N SER A 104 25.33 9.21 -22.51
CA SER A 104 25.24 7.89 -23.13
C SER A 104 23.83 7.64 -23.65
N GLN A 105 23.71 7.31 -24.94
CA GLN A 105 22.42 6.96 -25.57
C GLN A 105 22.52 5.56 -26.17
N PRO A 106 21.74 4.59 -25.66
CA PRO A 106 21.60 3.29 -26.31
C PRO A 106 20.83 3.45 -27.64
N LEU A 107 21.45 3.03 -28.75
CA LEU A 107 20.81 3.11 -30.06
C LEU A 107 19.90 1.91 -30.34
N PHE A 108 20.38 0.69 -30.05
CA PHE A 108 19.59 -0.52 -30.18
C PHE A 108 20.05 -1.59 -29.20
N HIS A 109 19.10 -2.03 -28.33
CA HIS A 109 19.30 -3.11 -27.37
C HIS A 109 18.02 -3.95 -27.30
N ARG A 110 18.02 -5.12 -27.94
CA ARG A 110 16.86 -6.01 -28.00
C ARG A 110 16.41 -6.48 -26.60
N ASP A 111 17.36 -6.75 -25.72
CA ASP A 111 17.13 -7.12 -24.31
C ASP A 111 16.29 -6.08 -23.57
N ARG A 112 16.50 -4.78 -23.82
CA ARG A 112 15.71 -3.71 -23.18
C ARG A 112 14.28 -3.65 -23.70
N PHE A 113 14.04 -3.96 -24.97
CA PHE A 113 12.67 -4.08 -25.50
C PHE A 113 11.95 -5.29 -24.91
N ILE A 114 12.67 -6.40 -24.71
CA ILE A 114 12.13 -7.60 -24.05
C ILE A 114 11.80 -7.26 -22.58
N ALA A 115 12.69 -6.55 -21.85
CA ALA A 115 12.46 -6.11 -20.50
C ALA A 115 11.22 -5.23 -20.36
N LEU A 116 10.94 -4.36 -21.34
CA LEU A 116 9.70 -3.57 -21.37
C LEU A 116 8.45 -4.46 -21.48
N SER A 117 8.48 -5.48 -22.34
CA SER A 117 7.38 -6.45 -22.47
C SER A 117 7.22 -7.32 -21.22
N GLN A 118 8.32 -7.66 -20.56
CA GLN A 118 8.33 -8.37 -19.29
C GLN A 118 7.70 -7.54 -18.18
N ALA A 119 8.03 -6.24 -18.10
CA ALA A 119 7.41 -5.32 -17.14
C ALA A 119 5.87 -5.24 -17.31
N ASP A 120 5.37 -5.23 -18.55
CA ASP A 120 3.92 -5.28 -18.80
C ASP A 120 3.28 -6.59 -18.29
N SER A 121 3.99 -7.71 -18.36
CA SER A 121 3.52 -8.99 -17.83
C SER A 121 3.55 -9.04 -16.31
N GLU A 122 4.55 -8.45 -15.68
CA GLU A 122 4.68 -8.30 -14.23
C GLU A 122 3.57 -7.44 -13.64
N ILE A 123 3.18 -6.36 -14.33
CA ILE A 123 2.03 -5.54 -13.95
C ILE A 123 0.75 -6.37 -13.95
N LYS A 124 0.48 -7.14 -15.02
CA LYS A 124 -0.71 -8.02 -15.09
C LYS A 124 -0.72 -9.08 -14.00
N GLU A 125 0.44 -9.65 -13.67
CA GLU A 125 0.58 -10.58 -12.55
C GLU A 125 0.21 -9.90 -11.22
N SER A 126 0.67 -8.67 -11.00
CA SER A 126 0.37 -7.91 -9.79
C SER A 126 -1.11 -7.53 -9.69
N GLU A 127 -1.77 -7.22 -10.81
CA GLU A 127 -3.22 -6.98 -10.88
C GLU A 127 -4.01 -8.23 -10.48
N ALA A 128 -3.62 -9.41 -11.00
CA ALA A 128 -4.26 -10.67 -10.63
C ALA A 128 -4.08 -11.00 -9.14
N LYS A 129 -2.90 -10.70 -8.57
CA LYS A 129 -2.62 -10.85 -7.14
C LYS A 129 -3.48 -9.90 -6.30
N LEU A 130 -3.68 -8.67 -6.75
CA LEU A 130 -4.55 -7.70 -6.08
C LEU A 130 -6.02 -8.17 -6.09
N ALA A 131 -6.52 -8.63 -7.25
CA ALA A 131 -7.87 -9.17 -7.36
C ALA A 131 -8.07 -10.39 -6.45
N LYS A 132 -7.09 -11.28 -6.38
CA LYS A 132 -7.11 -12.42 -5.45
C LYS A 132 -7.17 -11.96 -3.99
N ALA A 133 -6.33 -11.00 -3.60
CA ALA A 133 -6.30 -10.49 -2.22
C ALA A 133 -7.64 -9.84 -1.82
N GLN A 134 -8.32 -9.19 -2.76
CA GLN A 134 -9.65 -8.64 -2.53
C GLN A 134 -10.69 -9.74 -2.26
N GLN A 135 -10.64 -10.83 -3.04
CA GLN A 135 -11.51 -11.98 -2.80
C GLN A 135 -11.22 -12.66 -1.47
N ASP A 136 -9.95 -12.86 -1.14
CA ASP A 136 -9.52 -13.45 0.13
C ASP A 136 -10.01 -12.59 1.32
N LEU A 137 -9.96 -11.26 1.20
CA LEU A 137 -10.47 -10.33 2.22
C LEU A 137 -11.99 -10.49 2.43
N ILE A 138 -12.77 -10.59 1.34
CA ILE A 138 -14.22 -10.79 1.41
C ILE A 138 -14.54 -12.09 2.17
N ILE A 139 -13.86 -13.17 1.84
CA ILE A 139 -14.05 -14.48 2.49
C ILE A 139 -13.70 -14.39 3.97
N SER A 140 -12.52 -13.87 4.29
CA SER A 140 -12.01 -13.77 5.67
C SER A 140 -12.92 -12.91 6.56
N VAL A 141 -13.38 -11.76 6.05
CA VAL A 141 -14.31 -10.87 6.77
C VAL A 141 -15.65 -11.57 7.01
N SER A 142 -16.18 -12.25 5.98
CA SER A 142 -17.45 -12.96 6.09
C SER A 142 -17.38 -14.11 7.10
N GLU A 143 -16.34 -14.93 7.05
CA GLU A 143 -16.12 -16.02 7.99
C GLU A 143 -16.00 -15.52 9.43
N THR A 144 -15.21 -14.49 9.63
CA THR A 144 -15.00 -13.89 10.96
C THR A 144 -16.30 -13.29 11.50
N TYR A 145 -17.05 -12.59 10.66
CA TYR A 145 -18.35 -12.01 11.02
C TYR A 145 -19.33 -13.08 11.49
N PHE A 146 -19.52 -14.13 10.71
CA PHE A 146 -20.45 -15.22 11.09
C PHE A 146 -19.96 -16.03 12.30
N ASN A 147 -18.66 -16.15 12.50
CA ASN A 147 -18.12 -16.77 13.70
C ASN A 147 -18.41 -15.94 14.96
N VAL A 148 -18.33 -14.62 14.87
CA VAL A 148 -18.70 -13.72 15.97
C VAL A 148 -20.20 -13.83 16.26
N LEU A 149 -21.08 -13.80 15.24
CA LEU A 149 -22.51 -13.97 15.42
C LEU A 149 -22.84 -15.30 16.11
N ARG A 150 -22.26 -16.40 15.63
CA ARG A 150 -22.42 -17.72 16.27
C ARG A 150 -22.01 -17.71 17.74
N SER A 151 -20.93 -17.00 18.06
CA SER A 151 -20.47 -16.90 19.46
C SER A 151 -21.43 -16.10 20.33
N VAL A 152 -22.04 -15.04 19.78
CA VAL A 152 -23.08 -14.25 20.46
C VAL A 152 -24.33 -15.10 20.72
N ASP A 153 -24.80 -15.82 19.70
CA ASP A 153 -25.98 -16.70 19.83
C ASP A 153 -25.73 -17.80 20.85
N ASN A 154 -24.55 -18.44 20.83
CA ASN A 154 -24.19 -19.46 21.81
C ASN A 154 -24.16 -18.90 23.25
N LEU A 155 -23.71 -17.66 23.43
CA LEU A 155 -23.72 -17.00 24.74
C LEU A 155 -25.15 -16.74 25.20
N GLU A 156 -26.05 -16.33 24.31
CA GLU A 156 -27.44 -16.08 24.61
C GLU A 156 -28.15 -17.40 25.01
N PHE A 157 -27.94 -18.47 24.25
CA PHE A 157 -28.47 -19.80 24.60
C PHE A 157 -27.99 -20.27 25.96
N ALA A 158 -26.69 -20.14 26.26
CA ALA A 158 -26.14 -20.53 27.56
C ALA A 158 -26.76 -19.71 28.72
N LYS A 159 -27.01 -18.41 28.51
CA LYS A 159 -27.69 -17.59 29.52
C LYS A 159 -29.13 -18.05 29.81
N ILE A 160 -29.88 -18.35 28.73
CA ILE A 160 -31.27 -18.85 28.86
C ILE A 160 -31.27 -20.19 29.57
N GLU A 161 -30.34 -21.10 29.29
CA GLU A 161 -30.22 -22.40 29.96
C GLU A 161 -29.95 -22.23 31.44
N VAL A 162 -29.00 -21.38 31.84
CA VAL A 162 -28.74 -21.09 33.27
C VAL A 162 -29.95 -20.49 33.96
N GLU A 163 -30.67 -19.57 33.32
CA GLU A 163 -31.89 -18.97 33.88
C GLU A 163 -32.99 -20.01 34.06
N SER A 164 -33.16 -20.91 33.09
CA SER A 164 -34.12 -22.01 33.17
C SER A 164 -33.83 -22.95 34.32
N LEU A 165 -32.55 -23.34 34.48
CA LEU A 165 -32.14 -24.23 35.60
C LEU A 165 -32.25 -23.55 36.96
N SER A 166 -32.03 -22.24 37.04
CA SER A 166 -32.13 -21.50 38.31
C SER A 166 -33.58 -21.30 38.81
N ARG A 167 -34.57 -21.50 37.93
CA ARG A 167 -35.99 -21.38 38.25
C ARG A 167 -36.65 -22.73 38.67
N GLN A 168 -35.92 -23.85 38.54
CA GLN A 168 -36.32 -25.16 39.04
C GLN A 168 -35.87 -25.38 40.49
#